data_fa8c59aa59ddcdd584444ace85d99f89
#
_entry.id   fa8c59aa59ddcdd584444ace85d99f89
#
_cell.length_a   1.000
_cell.length_b   1.000
_cell.length_c   1.000
_cell.angle_alpha   90.00
_cell.angle_beta   90.00
_cell.angle_gamma   90.00
#
_symmetry.space_group_name_H-M   'P 1'
#
loop_
_entity.id
_entity.type
_entity.pdbx_description
1 polymer ?
#
loop_
_entity_poly.entity_id
_entity_poly.type
_entity_poly.pdbx_seq_one_letter_code
_entity_poly.pdbx_strand_id
1 'polypeptide(L)'
;MGVFNFLNGEELKIAKHDSLLKSNILKASASNLLVIDKSGVIHYHTPAFLRMTKAYPKDFTVNDGESSLSGKHIDDIANGASSSENLSYLLTHTSGDKHLVSLAEHGFCVSASTITIDENGTQLYVTEWQDNTENKRNKGMVDAIMRSQAVISFTTDGEILSANDNFLSAMGYSESEVVGKHHRIFVDSDYAQSEEYQQFWKKLKSGDVHSGEFCRINKQGEEVWIQATYNPVFDDNGDVDYIIKFASDITAQKQRNADYEGQITAINKSQAVIEFDLEGKILNANENFLAAMGYSLSEIKGQHHSMFVDPSY
;
A
#
# COMPACT_ATOMS: atom_id res chain seq x y z
N MET A 1 -23.15 10.69 14.00
CA MET A 1 -24.27 11.64 13.91
C MET A 1 -23.69 12.99 14.27
N GLY A 2 -23.37 13.77 13.23
CA GLY A 2 -22.53 14.93 13.35
C GLY A 2 -23.22 16.16 13.91
N VAL A 3 -22.42 17.14 14.27
CA VAL A 3 -22.74 18.50 14.77
C VAL A 3 -23.83 19.21 13.95
N PHE A 4 -24.08 18.79 12.72
CA PHE A 4 -25.11 19.36 11.82
C PHE A 4 -26.56 19.24 12.30
N ASN A 5 -26.89 18.35 13.23
CA ASN A 5 -28.23 18.27 13.81
C ASN A 5 -28.55 19.41 14.80
N PHE A 6 -27.57 20.27 15.12
CA PHE A 6 -27.76 21.40 16.06
C PHE A 6 -27.99 22.74 15.38
N LEU A 7 -27.82 22.83 14.05
CA LEU A 7 -27.97 24.09 13.31
C LEU A 7 -29.04 23.96 12.24
N ASN A 8 -30.30 23.84 12.63
CA ASN A 8 -31.40 24.00 11.68
C ASN A 8 -31.66 25.50 11.39
N GLY A 9 -32.28 25.81 10.26
CA GLY A 9 -32.45 27.20 9.82
C GLY A 9 -33.22 28.11 10.78
N GLU A 10 -34.04 27.54 11.73
CA GLU A 10 -34.76 28.29 12.76
C GLU A 10 -33.84 28.68 13.91
N GLU A 11 -32.91 27.82 14.31
CA GLU A 11 -31.93 28.12 15.38
C GLU A 11 -30.97 29.23 14.95
N LEU A 12 -30.63 29.33 13.65
CA LEU A 12 -29.87 30.47 13.12
C LEU A 12 -30.71 31.77 13.08
N LYS A 13 -32.03 31.69 12.90
CA LYS A 13 -32.95 32.85 12.99
C LYS A 13 -33.06 33.34 14.43
N ILE A 14 -33.18 32.45 15.40
CA ILE A 14 -33.20 32.74 16.85
C ILE A 14 -31.88 33.37 17.26
N ALA A 15 -30.79 32.93 16.68
CA ALA A 15 -29.43 33.39 16.96
C ALA A 15 -29.10 34.77 16.36
N LYS A 16 -29.95 35.40 15.54
CA LYS A 16 -29.84 36.84 15.19
C LYS A 16 -30.13 37.75 16.41
N HIS A 17 -30.85 37.24 17.39
CA HIS A 17 -31.19 37.94 18.64
C HIS A 17 -30.26 37.61 19.82
N ASP A 18 -29.45 36.54 19.72
CA ASP A 18 -28.58 36.13 20.82
C ASP A 18 -27.14 35.84 20.32
N SER A 19 -26.43 36.91 19.96
CA SER A 19 -25.07 36.85 19.43
C SER A 19 -24.05 36.20 20.38
N LEU A 20 -24.37 36.18 21.68
CA LEU A 20 -23.50 35.61 22.73
C LEU A 20 -23.60 34.08 22.81
N LEU A 21 -24.83 33.55 22.63
CA LEU A 21 -25.07 32.10 22.67
C LEU A 21 -24.43 31.39 21.45
N LYS A 22 -24.53 32.00 20.27
CA LYS A 22 -23.85 31.57 19.04
C LYS A 22 -22.35 31.45 19.19
N SER A 23 -21.76 32.54 19.66
CA SER A 23 -20.31 32.64 19.86
C SER A 23 -19.83 31.54 20.82
N ASN A 24 -20.62 31.20 21.84
CA ASN A 24 -20.21 30.23 22.85
C ASN A 24 -20.40 28.78 22.39
N ILE A 25 -21.49 28.45 21.66
CA ILE A 25 -21.70 27.09 21.14
C ILE A 25 -20.66 26.76 20.06
N LEU A 26 -20.43 27.67 19.11
CA LEU A 26 -19.43 27.49 18.07
C LEU A 26 -17.99 27.54 18.60
N LYS A 27 -17.71 28.38 19.61
CA LYS A 27 -16.41 28.41 20.29
C LYS A 27 -16.12 27.15 21.08
N ALA A 28 -17.15 26.48 21.61
CA ALA A 28 -17.03 25.21 22.32
C ALA A 28 -16.90 24.00 21.40
N SER A 29 -17.16 24.16 20.09
CA SER A 29 -17.01 23.06 19.13
C SER A 29 -15.55 22.63 19.03
N ALA A 30 -15.30 21.32 19.26
CA ALA A 30 -14.01 20.70 19.01
C ALA A 30 -13.74 20.48 17.52
N SER A 31 -14.76 20.57 16.66
CA SER A 31 -14.67 20.35 15.22
C SER A 31 -14.03 21.53 14.48
N ASN A 32 -13.30 21.24 13.43
CA ASN A 32 -12.69 22.23 12.53
C ASN A 32 -13.73 22.76 11.56
N LEU A 33 -14.57 23.72 12.00
CA LEU A 33 -15.62 24.31 11.18
C LEU A 33 -15.20 25.64 10.58
N LEU A 34 -15.55 25.81 9.32
CA LEU A 34 -15.39 27.05 8.56
C LEU A 34 -16.72 27.40 7.91
N VAL A 35 -17.12 28.68 7.95
CA VAL A 35 -18.32 29.21 7.31
C VAL A 35 -17.91 30.23 6.27
N ILE A 36 -18.30 29.97 5.02
CA ILE A 36 -18.03 30.84 3.88
C ILE A 36 -19.32 31.26 3.16
N ASP A 37 -19.30 32.34 2.44
CA ASP A 37 -20.37 32.67 1.50
C ASP A 37 -20.13 32.06 0.10
N LYS A 38 -21.04 32.33 -0.81
CA LYS A 38 -20.98 31.85 -2.20
C LYS A 38 -19.73 32.30 -2.96
N SER A 39 -19.13 33.43 -2.57
CA SER A 39 -17.91 33.92 -3.18
C SER A 39 -16.63 33.33 -2.56
N GLY A 40 -16.73 32.57 -1.46
CA GLY A 40 -15.59 32.00 -0.75
C GLY A 40 -15.05 32.88 0.38
N VAL A 41 -15.71 33.99 0.70
CA VAL A 41 -15.30 34.86 1.82
C VAL A 41 -15.68 34.20 3.15
N ILE A 42 -14.74 34.17 4.08
CA ILE A 42 -14.89 33.54 5.41
C ILE A 42 -15.68 34.48 6.33
N HIS A 43 -16.83 34.04 6.79
CA HIS A 43 -17.65 34.75 7.76
C HIS A 43 -17.37 34.33 9.19
N TYR A 44 -17.05 33.06 9.39
CA TYR A 44 -16.77 32.50 10.72
C TYR A 44 -15.87 31.25 10.64
N HIS A 45 -15.13 31.01 11.70
CA HIS A 45 -14.39 29.76 11.90
C HIS A 45 -14.38 29.40 13.38
N THR A 46 -14.29 28.12 13.70
CA THR A 46 -14.05 27.68 15.08
C THR A 46 -12.59 27.89 15.47
N PRO A 47 -12.29 28.02 16.79
CA PRO A 47 -10.91 28.02 17.25
C PRO A 47 -10.14 26.74 16.89
N ALA A 48 -10.84 25.61 16.76
CA ALA A 48 -10.25 24.34 16.30
C ALA A 48 -9.75 24.46 14.86
N PHE A 49 -10.56 25.04 13.95
CA PHE A 49 -10.13 25.28 12.55
C PHE A 49 -8.89 26.18 12.49
N LEU A 50 -8.87 27.29 13.24
CA LEU A 50 -7.70 28.17 13.29
C LEU A 50 -6.44 27.48 13.83
N ARG A 51 -6.57 26.63 14.83
CA ARG A 51 -5.44 25.79 15.31
C ARG A 51 -4.97 24.82 14.26
N MET A 52 -5.89 24.18 13.54
CA MET A 52 -5.58 23.28 12.44
C MET A 52 -4.78 24.00 11.36
N THR A 53 -5.24 25.19 10.87
CA THR A 53 -4.51 25.93 9.83
C THR A 53 -3.09 26.30 10.25
N LYS A 54 -2.88 26.63 11.54
CA LYS A 54 -1.54 26.92 12.09
C LYS A 54 -0.67 25.66 12.26
N ALA A 55 -1.28 24.51 12.46
CA ALA A 55 -0.57 23.23 12.52
C ALA A 55 -0.04 22.77 11.14
N TYR A 56 -0.63 23.28 10.06
CA TYR A 56 -0.28 22.93 8.67
C TYR A 56 0.16 24.18 7.85
N PRO A 57 1.32 24.79 8.18
CA PRO A 57 1.72 26.09 7.61
C PRO A 57 2.09 26.03 6.12
N LYS A 58 2.31 24.85 5.55
CA LYS A 58 2.54 24.70 4.11
C LYS A 58 1.24 24.60 3.31
N ASP A 59 0.17 24.11 3.96
CA ASP A 59 -1.16 23.99 3.37
C ASP A 59 -2.02 25.24 3.55
N PHE A 60 -1.71 26.03 4.60
CA PHE A 60 -2.46 27.25 4.90
C PHE A 60 -1.54 28.44 5.17
N THR A 61 -1.80 29.54 4.49
CA THR A 61 -1.10 30.81 4.73
C THR A 61 -1.82 31.62 5.81
N VAL A 62 -1.45 31.36 7.07
CA VAL A 62 -2.00 32.03 8.25
C VAL A 62 -0.85 32.51 9.14
N ASN A 63 -0.83 33.81 9.47
CA ASN A 63 0.21 34.40 10.32
C ASN A 63 0.09 33.90 11.78
N ASP A 64 1.21 33.72 12.48
CA ASP A 64 1.24 33.25 13.87
C ASP A 64 0.46 34.14 14.83
N GLY A 65 0.49 35.46 14.62
CA GLY A 65 -0.26 36.45 15.43
C GLY A 65 -1.75 36.56 15.09
N GLU A 66 -2.23 35.83 14.08
CA GLU A 66 -3.59 35.97 13.59
C GLU A 66 -4.59 35.26 14.51
N SER A 67 -5.60 36.02 14.96
CA SER A 67 -6.65 35.51 15.87
C SER A 67 -7.99 35.26 15.15
N SER A 68 -8.14 35.73 13.92
CA SER A 68 -9.35 35.55 13.11
C SER A 68 -9.05 35.51 11.61
N LEU A 69 -9.77 34.64 10.89
CA LEU A 69 -9.76 34.53 9.43
C LEU A 69 -10.98 35.19 8.77
N SER A 70 -11.87 35.82 9.55
CA SER A 70 -13.08 36.45 9.04
C SER A 70 -12.73 37.58 8.08
N GLY A 71 -13.43 37.66 6.93
CA GLY A 71 -13.19 38.61 5.86
C GLY A 71 -12.10 38.21 4.85
N LYS A 72 -11.34 37.10 5.12
CA LYS A 72 -10.41 36.57 4.13
C LYS A 72 -11.13 35.65 3.15
N HIS A 73 -10.55 35.45 1.96
CA HIS A 73 -11.02 34.50 0.99
C HIS A 73 -10.35 33.13 1.25
N ILE A 74 -11.10 32.03 1.13
CA ILE A 74 -10.57 30.68 1.41
C ILE A 74 -9.43 30.32 0.44
N ASP A 75 -9.53 30.72 -0.83
CA ASP A 75 -8.51 30.44 -1.83
C ASP A 75 -7.20 31.23 -1.58
N ASP A 76 -7.25 32.31 -0.81
CA ASP A 76 -6.07 33.11 -0.44
C ASP A 76 -5.29 32.47 0.73
N ILE A 77 -5.96 31.66 1.54
CA ILE A 77 -5.34 31.01 2.70
C ILE A 77 -4.99 29.55 2.47
N ALA A 78 -5.64 28.87 1.53
CA ALA A 78 -5.39 27.46 1.22
C ALA A 78 -4.41 27.32 0.06
N ASN A 79 -3.28 26.67 0.30
CA ASN A 79 -2.18 26.54 -0.65
C ASN A 79 -2.28 25.24 -1.47
N GLY A 80 -2.11 25.33 -2.79
CA GLY A 80 -1.91 24.18 -3.66
C GLY A 80 -3.11 23.23 -3.78
N ALA A 81 -4.34 23.75 -3.68
CA ALA A 81 -5.54 22.97 -3.93
C ALA A 81 -5.44 22.27 -5.30
N SER A 82 -5.43 20.93 -5.32
CA SER A 82 -5.14 20.11 -6.50
C SER A 82 -6.37 19.87 -7.37
N SER A 83 -7.22 20.87 -7.57
CA SER A 83 -8.30 20.81 -8.56
C SER A 83 -8.12 21.90 -9.61
N SER A 84 -8.55 21.65 -10.82
CA SER A 84 -8.66 22.66 -11.88
C SER A 84 -9.66 23.77 -11.54
N GLU A 85 -10.37 23.64 -10.44
CA GLU A 85 -11.37 24.55 -9.91
C GLU A 85 -10.90 25.09 -8.56
N ASN A 86 -11.23 26.37 -8.29
CA ASN A 86 -10.92 27.00 -7.01
C ASN A 86 -11.59 26.26 -5.86
N LEU A 87 -10.94 26.22 -4.69
CA LEU A 87 -11.47 25.56 -3.49
C LEU A 87 -12.83 26.14 -3.09
N SER A 88 -13.02 27.45 -3.20
CA SER A 88 -14.29 28.12 -2.97
C SER A 88 -15.42 27.56 -3.86
N TYR A 89 -15.15 27.31 -5.14
CA TYR A 89 -16.11 26.68 -6.05
C TYR A 89 -16.48 25.26 -5.59
N LEU A 90 -15.48 24.44 -5.28
CA LEU A 90 -15.70 23.08 -4.78
C LEU A 90 -16.60 23.08 -3.54
N LEU A 91 -16.29 23.92 -2.54
CA LEU A 91 -17.01 23.96 -1.27
C LEU A 91 -18.45 24.51 -1.39
N THR A 92 -18.75 25.29 -2.43
CA THR A 92 -20.07 25.92 -2.62
C THR A 92 -20.99 25.17 -3.59
N HIS A 93 -20.46 24.24 -4.40
CA HIS A 93 -21.24 23.49 -5.40
C HIS A 93 -21.49 22.04 -5.00
N THR A 94 -20.93 21.61 -3.87
CA THR A 94 -21.11 20.24 -3.37
C THR A 94 -21.83 20.28 -2.03
N SER A 95 -23.09 19.83 -1.99
CA SER A 95 -23.89 19.80 -0.78
C SER A 95 -24.09 18.36 -0.32
N GLY A 96 -23.77 18.08 0.96
CA GLY A 96 -24.08 16.83 1.64
C GLY A 96 -23.03 15.70 1.51
N ASP A 97 -22.13 15.75 0.54
CA ASP A 97 -21.11 14.73 0.34
C ASP A 97 -19.76 15.08 0.99
N LYS A 98 -19.00 14.03 1.31
CA LYS A 98 -17.61 14.20 1.77
C LYS A 98 -16.68 14.28 0.57
N HIS A 99 -15.88 15.36 0.52
CA HIS A 99 -14.89 15.57 -0.54
C HIS A 99 -13.47 15.45 0.01
N LEU A 100 -12.59 14.81 -0.77
CA LEU A 100 -11.17 14.78 -0.48
C LEU A 100 -10.51 15.99 -1.14
N VAL A 101 -10.06 16.93 -0.31
CA VAL A 101 -9.29 18.10 -0.71
C VAL A 101 -7.82 17.82 -0.47
N SER A 102 -6.99 17.91 -1.52
CA SER A 102 -5.53 17.85 -1.37
C SER A 102 -4.98 19.27 -1.44
N LEU A 103 -4.32 19.70 -0.40
CA LEU A 103 -3.54 20.95 -0.35
C LEU A 103 -2.07 20.64 -0.68
N ALA A 104 -1.15 21.55 -0.35
CA ALA A 104 0.25 21.46 -0.74
C ALA A 104 0.94 20.16 -0.25
N GLU A 105 0.74 19.78 1.01
CA GLU A 105 1.36 18.57 1.59
C GLU A 105 0.35 17.57 2.14
N HIS A 106 -0.82 18.02 2.58
CA HIS A 106 -1.78 17.20 3.32
C HIS A 106 -3.09 17.00 2.56
N GLY A 107 -3.79 15.95 2.93
CA GLY A 107 -5.14 15.63 2.45
C GLY A 107 -6.17 15.90 3.54
N PHE A 108 -7.26 16.58 3.18
CA PHE A 108 -8.36 16.85 4.09
C PHE A 108 -9.65 16.23 3.56
N CYS A 109 -10.43 15.63 4.46
CA CYS A 109 -11.80 15.25 4.17
C CYS A 109 -12.69 16.43 4.59
N VAL A 110 -13.41 17.02 3.64
CA VAL A 110 -14.27 18.17 3.87
C VAL A 110 -15.70 17.82 3.53
N SER A 111 -16.61 18.06 4.48
CA SER A 111 -18.05 17.99 4.23
C SER A 111 -18.62 19.41 4.25
N ALA A 112 -19.52 19.72 3.31
CA ALA A 112 -20.16 21.01 3.20
C ALA A 112 -21.68 20.90 3.36
N SER A 113 -22.28 21.85 4.05
CA SER A 113 -23.73 21.98 4.22
C SER A 113 -24.16 23.44 4.00
N THR A 114 -25.27 23.64 3.32
CA THR A 114 -25.80 24.98 3.02
C THR A 114 -26.80 25.42 4.09
N ILE A 115 -26.67 26.67 4.54
CA ILE A 115 -27.59 27.31 5.47
C ILE A 115 -28.11 28.61 4.84
N THR A 116 -29.42 28.79 4.83
CA THR A 116 -30.08 30.04 4.43
C THR A 116 -30.30 30.92 5.65
N ILE A 117 -29.75 32.13 5.67
CA ILE A 117 -29.72 32.98 6.86
C ILE A 117 -30.74 34.14 6.90
N ASP A 118 -31.36 34.49 5.77
CA ASP A 118 -32.33 35.56 5.71
C ASP A 118 -33.49 35.27 4.74
N GLU A 119 -34.49 36.18 4.75
CA GLU A 119 -35.68 36.10 3.88
C GLU A 119 -35.37 36.34 2.40
N ASN A 120 -34.21 36.92 2.10
CA ASN A 120 -33.74 37.17 0.73
C ASN A 120 -33.00 35.94 0.15
N GLY A 121 -32.90 34.86 0.91
CA GLY A 121 -32.26 33.60 0.46
C GLY A 121 -30.73 33.63 0.49
N THR A 122 -30.12 34.55 1.29
CA THR A 122 -28.66 34.54 1.45
C THR A 122 -28.19 33.23 1.99
N GLN A 123 -27.30 32.55 1.24
CA GLN A 123 -26.76 31.24 1.57
C GLN A 123 -25.36 31.35 2.15
N LEU A 124 -25.10 30.64 3.23
CA LEU A 124 -23.77 30.35 3.76
C LEU A 124 -23.49 28.86 3.69
N TYR A 125 -22.23 28.51 3.53
CA TYR A 125 -21.73 27.15 3.47
C TYR A 125 -20.93 26.87 4.73
N VAL A 126 -21.39 25.90 5.51
CA VAL A 126 -20.66 25.39 6.69
C VAL A 126 -19.87 24.19 6.27
N THR A 127 -18.56 24.27 6.41
CA THR A 127 -17.64 23.18 6.05
C THR A 127 -16.98 22.63 7.31
N GLU A 128 -16.91 21.30 7.41
CA GLU A 128 -16.17 20.59 8.46
C GLU A 128 -14.96 19.91 7.85
N TRP A 129 -13.80 20.14 8.45
CA TRP A 129 -12.50 19.70 7.95
C TRP A 129 -11.89 18.65 8.85
N GLN A 130 -11.49 17.53 8.26
CA GLN A 130 -10.81 16.44 8.93
C GLN A 130 -9.48 16.14 8.23
N ASP A 131 -8.38 16.07 8.98
CA ASP A 131 -7.13 15.56 8.44
C ASP A 131 -7.31 14.10 7.99
N ASN A 132 -6.98 13.85 6.74
CA ASN A 132 -7.07 12.54 6.09
C ASN A 132 -5.72 12.11 5.50
N THR A 133 -4.65 12.77 5.89
CA THR A 133 -3.30 12.57 5.33
C THR A 133 -2.81 11.16 5.50
N GLU A 134 -3.01 10.57 6.67
CA GLU A 134 -2.60 9.21 6.96
C GLU A 134 -3.34 8.19 6.10
N ASN A 135 -4.65 8.32 5.96
CA ASN A 135 -5.45 7.47 5.08
C ASN A 135 -5.01 7.59 3.61
N LYS A 136 -4.71 8.82 3.16
CA LYS A 136 -4.19 9.06 1.80
C LYS A 136 -2.83 8.39 1.60
N ARG A 137 -1.91 8.49 2.57
CA ARG A 137 -0.60 7.81 2.53
C ARG A 137 -0.77 6.30 2.51
N ASN A 138 -1.60 5.76 3.41
CA ASN A 138 -1.85 4.32 3.51
C ASN A 138 -2.44 3.78 2.22
N LYS A 139 -3.45 4.47 1.65
CA LYS A 139 -4.01 4.13 0.34
C LYS A 139 -2.95 4.17 -0.76
N GLY A 140 -2.14 5.23 -0.83
CA GLY A 140 -1.05 5.33 -1.82
C GLY A 140 -0.03 4.21 -1.69
N MET A 141 0.30 3.79 -0.46
CA MET A 141 1.20 2.66 -0.20
C MET A 141 0.57 1.33 -0.65
N VAL A 142 -0.70 1.09 -0.31
CA VAL A 142 -1.44 -0.10 -0.77
C VAL A 142 -1.51 -0.12 -2.30
N ASP A 143 -1.87 0.99 -2.95
CA ASP A 143 -1.95 1.10 -4.41
C ASP A 143 -0.58 0.83 -5.09
N ALA A 144 0.53 1.24 -4.46
CA ALA A 144 1.88 0.96 -4.96
C ALA A 144 2.21 -0.55 -4.88
N ILE A 145 1.90 -1.21 -3.77
CA ILE A 145 2.07 -2.64 -3.58
C ILE A 145 1.21 -3.42 -4.59
N MET A 146 -0.07 -3.05 -4.72
CA MET A 146 -1.00 -3.70 -5.65
C MET A 146 -0.59 -3.58 -7.12
N ARG A 147 0.15 -2.51 -7.49
CA ARG A 147 0.70 -2.35 -8.84
C ARG A 147 1.99 -3.14 -9.10
N SER A 148 2.79 -3.37 -8.06
CA SER A 148 4.12 -3.97 -8.20
C SER A 148 4.16 -5.47 -7.94
N GLN A 149 3.20 -6.02 -7.20
CA GLN A 149 3.18 -7.44 -6.81
C GLN A 149 1.89 -8.14 -7.24
N ALA A 150 1.98 -9.45 -7.42
CA ALA A 150 0.81 -10.30 -7.51
C ALA A 150 0.22 -10.47 -6.10
N VAL A 151 -1.05 -10.06 -5.93
CA VAL A 151 -1.74 -10.07 -4.64
C VAL A 151 -3.05 -10.85 -4.76
N ILE A 152 -3.31 -11.73 -3.80
CA ILE A 152 -4.55 -12.48 -3.69
C ILE A 152 -4.89 -12.66 -2.22
N SER A 153 -6.18 -12.59 -1.88
CA SER A 153 -6.68 -12.79 -0.52
C SER A 153 -7.63 -13.99 -0.42
N PHE A 154 -7.67 -14.57 0.78
CA PHE A 154 -8.42 -15.79 1.06
C PHE A 154 -9.12 -15.69 2.41
N THR A 155 -10.21 -16.41 2.55
CA THR A 155 -10.73 -16.75 3.89
C THR A 155 -9.72 -17.61 4.65
N THR A 156 -9.91 -17.77 5.94
CA THR A 156 -9.08 -18.65 6.78
C THR A 156 -9.15 -20.12 6.38
N ASP A 157 -10.14 -20.51 5.60
CA ASP A 157 -10.33 -21.87 5.07
C ASP A 157 -9.85 -22.01 3.61
N GLY A 158 -9.26 -20.94 3.02
CA GLY A 158 -8.61 -20.96 1.71
C GLY A 158 -9.52 -20.66 0.51
N GLU A 159 -10.71 -20.12 0.73
CA GLU A 159 -11.57 -19.61 -0.35
C GLU A 159 -11.08 -18.23 -0.80
N ILE A 160 -11.00 -17.99 -2.11
CA ILE A 160 -10.48 -16.77 -2.71
C ILE A 160 -11.50 -15.64 -2.56
N LEU A 161 -11.10 -14.56 -1.91
CA LEU A 161 -11.89 -13.35 -1.72
C LEU A 161 -11.66 -12.33 -2.84
N SER A 162 -10.41 -12.13 -3.23
CA SER A 162 -10.03 -11.19 -4.30
C SER A 162 -8.67 -11.55 -4.88
N ALA A 163 -8.39 -11.10 -6.10
CA ALA A 163 -7.08 -11.19 -6.73
C ALA A 163 -6.84 -9.94 -7.61
N ASN A 164 -5.63 -9.40 -7.61
CA ASN A 164 -5.29 -8.27 -8.48
C ASN A 164 -4.89 -8.73 -9.90
N ASP A 165 -4.84 -7.76 -10.83
CA ASP A 165 -4.52 -8.04 -12.24
C ASP A 165 -3.16 -8.72 -12.42
N ASN A 166 -2.16 -8.40 -11.59
CA ASN A 166 -0.84 -9.03 -11.66
C ASN A 166 -0.93 -10.54 -11.36
N PHE A 167 -1.70 -10.92 -10.31
CA PHE A 167 -1.91 -12.32 -9.98
C PHE A 167 -2.72 -13.04 -11.07
N LEU A 168 -3.81 -12.43 -11.52
CA LEU A 168 -4.68 -13.00 -12.56
C LEU A 168 -3.91 -13.21 -13.87
N SER A 169 -3.10 -12.24 -14.28
CA SER A 169 -2.25 -12.35 -15.46
C SER A 169 -1.19 -13.44 -15.36
N ALA A 170 -0.50 -13.55 -14.22
CA ALA A 170 0.51 -14.58 -14.00
C ALA A 170 -0.08 -16.00 -14.02
N MET A 171 -1.30 -16.16 -13.51
CA MET A 171 -1.97 -17.47 -13.42
C MET A 171 -2.91 -17.75 -14.61
N GLY A 172 -3.13 -16.78 -15.52
CA GLY A 172 -3.93 -16.95 -16.73
C GLY A 172 -5.44 -17.05 -16.48
N TYR A 173 -5.95 -16.51 -15.36
CA TYR A 173 -7.36 -16.53 -15.01
C TYR A 173 -7.99 -15.13 -15.08
N SER A 174 -9.31 -15.08 -15.22
CA SER A 174 -10.11 -13.90 -14.93
C SER A 174 -10.57 -13.91 -13.47
N GLU A 175 -10.91 -12.75 -12.92
CA GLU A 175 -11.38 -12.63 -11.53
C GLU A 175 -12.61 -13.50 -11.27
N SER A 176 -13.59 -13.48 -12.17
CA SER A 176 -14.82 -14.27 -12.07
C SER A 176 -14.62 -15.79 -12.08
N GLU A 177 -13.47 -16.26 -12.54
CA GLU A 177 -13.13 -17.68 -12.55
C GLU A 177 -12.50 -18.16 -11.23
N VAL A 178 -11.95 -17.22 -10.45
CA VAL A 178 -11.20 -17.56 -9.22
C VAL A 178 -11.93 -17.18 -7.93
N VAL A 179 -12.60 -16.04 -7.88
CA VAL A 179 -13.33 -15.58 -6.68
C VAL A 179 -14.39 -16.61 -6.28
N GLY A 180 -14.45 -16.95 -4.99
CA GLY A 180 -15.31 -18.01 -4.43
C GLY A 180 -14.79 -19.44 -4.68
N LYS A 181 -13.67 -19.60 -5.39
CA LYS A 181 -12.99 -20.92 -5.50
C LYS A 181 -11.96 -21.08 -4.38
N HIS A 182 -11.62 -22.32 -4.11
CA HIS A 182 -10.58 -22.61 -3.12
C HIS A 182 -9.19 -22.54 -3.76
N HIS A 183 -8.18 -22.05 -3.03
CA HIS A 183 -6.76 -21.98 -3.41
C HIS A 183 -6.21 -23.26 -4.08
N ARG A 184 -6.77 -24.41 -3.78
CA ARG A 184 -6.37 -25.71 -4.36
C ARG A 184 -6.39 -25.75 -5.89
N ILE A 185 -7.09 -24.84 -6.56
CA ILE A 185 -7.10 -24.76 -8.03
C ILE A 185 -5.75 -24.38 -8.64
N PHE A 186 -4.83 -23.84 -7.82
CA PHE A 186 -3.49 -23.41 -8.23
C PHE A 186 -2.39 -24.40 -7.85
N VAL A 187 -2.72 -25.52 -7.27
CA VAL A 187 -1.74 -26.52 -6.79
C VAL A 187 -1.98 -27.87 -7.45
N ASP A 188 -0.93 -28.67 -7.47
CA ASP A 188 -1.03 -30.06 -7.92
C ASP A 188 -2.06 -30.84 -7.10
N SER A 189 -2.77 -31.79 -7.76
CA SER A 189 -3.88 -32.56 -7.17
C SER A 189 -3.45 -33.41 -5.97
N ASP A 190 -2.24 -33.98 -6.02
CA ASP A 190 -1.74 -34.85 -4.96
C ASP A 190 -1.35 -34.02 -3.74
N TYR A 191 -0.70 -32.84 -3.98
CA TYR A 191 -0.42 -31.89 -2.91
C TYR A 191 -1.71 -31.33 -2.30
N ALA A 192 -2.72 -31.00 -3.10
CA ALA A 192 -4.01 -30.50 -2.60
C ALA A 192 -4.73 -31.45 -1.63
N GLN A 193 -4.45 -32.76 -1.72
CA GLN A 193 -5.02 -33.80 -0.86
C GLN A 193 -4.09 -34.19 0.30
N SER A 194 -2.85 -33.70 0.33
CA SER A 194 -1.85 -34.04 1.31
C SER A 194 -2.16 -33.51 2.72
N GLU A 195 -1.63 -34.19 3.73
CA GLU A 195 -1.67 -33.72 5.11
C GLU A 195 -0.88 -32.42 5.28
N GLU A 196 0.21 -32.24 4.52
CA GLU A 196 1.02 -31.03 4.50
C GLU A 196 0.19 -29.80 4.10
N TYR A 197 -0.65 -29.93 3.06
CA TYR A 197 -1.55 -28.85 2.62
C TYR A 197 -2.60 -28.50 3.67
N GLN A 198 -3.12 -29.49 4.40
CA GLN A 198 -4.06 -29.24 5.49
C GLN A 198 -3.36 -28.52 6.67
N GLN A 199 -2.14 -28.94 7.02
CA GLN A 199 -1.34 -28.30 8.07
C GLN A 199 -0.93 -26.87 7.68
N PHE A 200 -0.66 -26.63 6.40
CA PHE A 200 -0.39 -25.28 5.88
C PHE A 200 -1.55 -24.31 6.20
N TRP A 201 -2.80 -24.64 5.84
CA TRP A 201 -3.95 -23.80 6.13
C TRP A 201 -4.23 -23.67 7.63
N LYS A 202 -4.03 -24.76 8.39
CA LYS A 202 -4.18 -24.73 9.85
C LYS A 202 -3.21 -23.76 10.53
N LYS A 203 -1.96 -23.69 10.08
CA LYS A 203 -0.96 -22.75 10.58
C LYS A 203 -1.34 -21.31 10.25
N LEU A 204 -1.76 -21.03 9.01
CA LEU A 204 -2.22 -19.70 8.63
C LEU A 204 -3.42 -19.25 9.48
N LYS A 205 -4.37 -20.13 9.73
CA LYS A 205 -5.54 -19.88 10.58
C LYS A 205 -5.16 -19.63 12.05
N SER A 206 -4.03 -20.18 12.52
CA SER A 206 -3.50 -19.88 13.88
C SER A 206 -2.67 -18.60 13.97
N GLY A 207 -2.50 -17.86 12.87
CA GLY A 207 -1.78 -16.59 12.82
C GLY A 207 -0.32 -16.71 12.37
N ASP A 208 0.16 -17.89 11.97
CA ASP A 208 1.52 -18.07 11.50
C ASP A 208 1.70 -17.52 10.07
N VAL A 209 2.74 -16.73 9.86
CA VAL A 209 3.18 -16.30 8.51
C VAL A 209 3.90 -17.45 7.82
N HIS A 210 3.61 -17.66 6.54
CA HIS A 210 4.30 -18.68 5.74
C HIS A 210 4.93 -18.07 4.49
N SER A 211 6.24 -18.25 4.33
CA SER A 211 7.03 -17.67 3.23
C SER A 211 7.91 -18.72 2.59
N GLY A 212 8.07 -18.65 1.27
CA GLY A 212 8.92 -19.59 0.51
C GLY A 212 8.75 -19.46 -1.00
N GLU A 213 9.43 -20.39 -1.69
CA GLU A 213 9.26 -20.61 -3.13
C GLU A 213 8.27 -21.75 -3.34
N PHE A 214 7.32 -21.54 -4.24
CA PHE A 214 6.25 -22.48 -4.49
C PHE A 214 6.07 -22.70 -6.00
N CYS A 215 5.92 -23.97 -6.41
CA CYS A 215 5.41 -24.30 -7.73
C CYS A 215 3.86 -24.21 -7.70
N ARG A 216 3.29 -23.51 -8.67
CA ARG A 216 1.84 -23.39 -8.87
C ARG A 216 1.49 -23.79 -10.29
N ILE A 217 0.25 -24.18 -10.50
CA ILE A 217 -0.25 -24.58 -11.80
C ILE A 217 -1.19 -23.49 -12.30
N ASN A 218 -0.89 -22.93 -13.48
CA ASN A 218 -1.72 -21.93 -14.12
C ASN A 218 -2.93 -22.58 -14.82
N LYS A 219 -3.80 -21.74 -15.42
CA LYS A 219 -5.00 -22.21 -16.13
C LYS A 219 -4.70 -23.14 -17.32
N GLN A 220 -3.53 -23.01 -17.93
CA GLN A 220 -3.08 -23.83 -19.07
C GLN A 220 -2.46 -25.16 -18.63
N GLY A 221 -2.30 -25.38 -17.31
CA GLY A 221 -1.64 -26.56 -16.75
C GLY A 221 -0.12 -26.46 -16.68
N GLU A 222 0.43 -25.25 -16.86
CA GLU A 222 1.87 -24.99 -16.84
C GLU A 222 2.34 -24.64 -15.43
N GLU A 223 3.59 -25.01 -15.11
CA GLU A 223 4.23 -24.64 -13.85
C GLU A 223 4.62 -23.16 -13.82
N VAL A 224 4.19 -22.47 -12.78
CA VAL A 224 4.59 -21.10 -12.44
C VAL A 224 5.28 -21.11 -11.09
N TRP A 225 6.55 -20.79 -11.07
CA TRP A 225 7.32 -20.67 -9.84
C TRP A 225 7.16 -19.28 -9.24
N ILE A 226 6.76 -19.23 -8.00
CA ILE A 226 6.55 -17.97 -7.28
C ILE A 226 7.34 -17.93 -5.98
N GLN A 227 7.96 -16.78 -5.69
CA GLN A 227 8.37 -16.42 -4.34
C GLN A 227 7.17 -15.75 -3.67
N ALA A 228 6.66 -16.32 -2.59
CA ALA A 228 5.44 -15.81 -1.97
C ALA A 228 5.49 -15.79 -0.44
N THR A 229 4.70 -14.88 0.14
CA THR A 229 4.45 -14.81 1.58
C THR A 229 2.95 -14.75 1.81
N TYR A 230 2.44 -15.63 2.66
CA TYR A 230 1.06 -15.66 3.15
C TYR A 230 1.02 -15.03 4.53
N ASN A 231 0.23 -13.97 4.69
CA ASN A 231 0.16 -13.16 5.89
C ASN A 231 -1.27 -13.18 6.44
N PRO A 232 -1.50 -13.71 7.64
CA PRO A 232 -2.75 -13.55 8.34
C PRO A 232 -2.99 -12.07 8.68
N VAL A 233 -4.21 -11.62 8.44
CA VAL A 233 -4.70 -10.29 8.84
C VAL A 233 -5.68 -10.49 9.98
N PHE A 234 -5.52 -9.72 11.04
CA PHE A 234 -6.27 -9.90 12.28
C PHE A 234 -7.40 -8.85 12.38
N ASP A 235 -8.49 -9.24 12.99
CA ASP A 235 -9.59 -8.36 13.38
C ASP A 235 -9.29 -7.58 14.69
N ASP A 236 -10.24 -6.74 15.11
CA ASP A 236 -10.10 -5.93 16.34
C ASP A 236 -10.05 -6.78 17.64
N ASN A 237 -10.46 -8.05 17.59
CA ASN A 237 -10.41 -8.98 18.71
C ASN A 237 -9.09 -9.77 18.78
N GLY A 238 -8.27 -9.69 17.72
CA GLY A 238 -7.01 -10.42 17.59
C GLY A 238 -7.17 -11.81 16.96
N ASP A 239 -8.34 -12.13 16.41
CA ASP A 239 -8.56 -13.35 15.64
C ASP A 239 -8.20 -13.12 14.16
N VAL A 240 -7.78 -14.20 13.47
CA VAL A 240 -7.47 -14.10 12.03
C VAL A 240 -8.74 -13.92 11.22
N ASP A 241 -8.89 -12.76 10.59
CA ASP A 241 -10.03 -12.40 9.74
C ASP A 241 -9.88 -13.02 8.34
N TYR A 242 -8.75 -12.75 7.68
CA TYR A 242 -8.44 -13.31 6.36
C TYR A 242 -6.93 -13.46 6.15
N ILE A 243 -6.55 -14.12 5.04
CA ILE A 243 -5.15 -14.31 4.65
C ILE A 243 -4.88 -13.46 3.40
N ILE A 244 -3.81 -12.66 3.41
CA ILE A 244 -3.34 -11.96 2.21
C ILE A 244 -2.01 -12.54 1.77
N LYS A 245 -1.88 -12.84 0.48
CA LYS A 245 -0.67 -13.38 -0.14
C LYS A 245 -0.08 -12.33 -1.08
N PHE A 246 1.20 -12.08 -0.92
CA PHE A 246 2.04 -11.36 -1.88
C PHE A 246 2.93 -12.35 -2.60
N ALA A 247 3.08 -12.19 -3.92
CA ALA A 247 3.89 -13.09 -4.72
C ALA A 247 4.61 -12.36 -5.85
N SER A 248 5.80 -12.87 -6.20
CA SER A 248 6.55 -12.49 -7.38
C SER A 248 6.79 -13.73 -8.24
N ASP A 249 6.60 -13.63 -9.55
CA ASP A 249 6.93 -14.70 -10.48
C ASP A 249 8.45 -14.80 -10.64
N ILE A 250 8.99 -15.98 -10.32
CA ILE A 250 10.42 -16.32 -10.44
C ILE A 250 10.66 -17.42 -11.48
N THR A 251 9.67 -17.74 -12.33
CA THR A 251 9.76 -18.82 -13.32
C THR A 251 10.95 -18.65 -14.26
N ALA A 252 11.09 -17.44 -14.82
CA ALA A 252 12.21 -17.13 -15.71
C ALA A 252 13.59 -17.21 -15.01
N GLN A 253 13.64 -16.89 -13.70
CA GLN A 253 14.87 -17.03 -12.91
C GLN A 253 15.20 -18.51 -12.66
N LYS A 254 14.20 -19.32 -12.31
CA LYS A 254 14.36 -20.77 -12.14
C LYS A 254 14.85 -21.45 -13.43
N GLN A 255 14.26 -21.10 -14.57
CA GLN A 255 14.69 -21.63 -15.88
C GLN A 255 16.15 -21.25 -16.17
N ARG A 256 16.53 -19.98 -16.04
CA ARG A 256 17.92 -19.56 -16.24
C ARG A 256 18.91 -20.29 -15.32
N ASN A 257 18.55 -20.47 -14.05
CA ASN A 257 19.41 -21.17 -13.12
C ASN A 257 19.58 -22.65 -13.52
N ALA A 258 18.49 -23.33 -13.93
CA ALA A 258 18.55 -24.70 -14.42
C ALA A 258 19.41 -24.80 -15.70
N ASP A 259 19.30 -23.84 -16.62
CA ASP A 259 20.14 -23.76 -17.82
C ASP A 259 21.64 -23.61 -17.47
N TYR A 260 21.97 -22.72 -16.51
CA TYR A 260 23.34 -22.55 -16.04
C TYR A 260 23.89 -23.81 -15.36
N GLU A 261 23.10 -24.45 -14.51
CA GLU A 261 23.47 -25.72 -13.87
C GLU A 261 23.71 -26.81 -14.91
N GLY A 262 22.85 -26.87 -15.94
CA GLY A 262 23.01 -27.76 -17.07
C GLY A 262 24.30 -27.52 -17.86
N GLN A 263 24.61 -26.24 -18.17
CA GLN A 263 25.84 -25.85 -18.85
C GLN A 263 27.09 -26.19 -18.02
N ILE A 264 27.11 -25.83 -16.74
CA ILE A 264 28.23 -26.16 -15.82
C ILE A 264 28.43 -27.65 -15.74
N THR A 265 27.34 -28.43 -15.64
CA THR A 265 27.41 -29.89 -15.62
C THR A 265 28.00 -30.44 -16.92
N ALA A 266 27.60 -29.92 -18.08
CA ALA A 266 28.14 -30.34 -19.39
C ALA A 266 29.63 -29.99 -19.53
N ILE A 267 30.05 -28.79 -19.10
CA ILE A 267 31.44 -28.37 -19.08
C ILE A 267 32.26 -29.29 -18.17
N ASN A 268 31.78 -29.55 -16.96
CA ASN A 268 32.48 -30.44 -16.00
C ASN A 268 32.64 -31.89 -16.47
N LYS A 269 31.69 -32.35 -17.31
CA LYS A 269 31.80 -33.70 -17.93
C LYS A 269 32.76 -33.74 -19.12
N SER A 270 32.92 -32.64 -19.85
CA SER A 270 33.65 -32.63 -21.11
C SER A 270 35.05 -32.00 -21.03
N GLN A 271 35.32 -31.16 -20.01
CA GLN A 271 36.55 -30.39 -19.91
C GLN A 271 37.21 -30.57 -18.55
N ALA A 272 38.54 -30.39 -18.51
CA ALA A 272 39.28 -30.23 -17.27
C ALA A 272 39.07 -28.81 -16.73
N VAL A 273 38.48 -28.72 -15.52
CA VAL A 273 38.13 -27.44 -14.88
C VAL A 273 38.83 -27.35 -13.52
N ILE A 274 39.43 -26.20 -13.23
CA ILE A 274 40.01 -25.86 -11.94
C ILE A 274 39.63 -24.42 -11.57
N GLU A 275 39.34 -24.20 -10.29
CA GLU A 275 38.90 -22.92 -9.73
C GLU A 275 39.96 -22.38 -8.77
N PHE A 276 40.19 -21.07 -8.82
CA PHE A 276 41.15 -20.35 -7.99
C PHE A 276 40.48 -19.18 -7.27
N ASP A 277 41.02 -18.78 -6.14
CA ASP A 277 40.79 -17.46 -5.58
C ASP A 277 41.65 -16.40 -6.30
N LEU A 278 41.47 -15.14 -5.89
CA LEU A 278 42.21 -14.00 -6.48
C LEU A 278 43.71 -14.04 -6.21
N GLU A 279 44.16 -14.76 -5.20
CA GLU A 279 45.56 -14.99 -4.83
C GLU A 279 46.14 -16.24 -5.55
N GLY A 280 45.34 -16.92 -6.41
CA GLY A 280 45.82 -18.08 -7.16
C GLY A 280 45.85 -19.38 -6.36
N LYS A 281 45.20 -19.46 -5.19
CA LYS A 281 45.02 -20.68 -4.43
C LYS A 281 43.87 -21.50 -4.99
N ILE A 282 44.05 -22.80 -5.11
CA ILE A 282 43.09 -23.73 -5.67
C ILE A 282 41.91 -23.91 -4.71
N LEU A 283 40.69 -23.58 -5.18
CA LEU A 283 39.46 -23.76 -4.46
C LEU A 283 38.83 -25.13 -4.74
N ASN A 284 38.83 -25.52 -6.03
CA ASN A 284 38.20 -26.76 -6.49
C ASN A 284 38.79 -27.21 -7.83
N ALA A 285 38.63 -28.50 -8.17
CA ALA A 285 38.94 -29.02 -9.49
C ALA A 285 38.02 -30.23 -9.80
N ASN A 286 37.61 -30.41 -11.06
CA ASN A 286 36.80 -31.53 -11.47
C ASN A 286 37.62 -32.81 -11.69
N GLU A 287 36.93 -33.93 -11.83
CA GLU A 287 37.57 -35.22 -12.03
C GLU A 287 38.47 -35.28 -13.28
N ASN A 288 38.05 -34.59 -14.36
CA ASN A 288 38.84 -34.57 -15.60
C ASN A 288 40.18 -33.86 -15.39
N PHE A 289 40.20 -32.74 -14.65
CA PHE A 289 41.45 -32.06 -14.30
C PHE A 289 42.33 -32.92 -13.39
N LEU A 290 41.74 -33.47 -12.35
CA LEU A 290 42.44 -34.34 -11.39
C LEU A 290 43.07 -35.54 -12.06
N ALA A 291 42.30 -36.21 -12.94
CA ALA A 291 42.79 -37.37 -13.72
C ALA A 291 43.90 -36.95 -14.72
N ALA A 292 43.78 -35.84 -15.40
CA ALA A 292 44.78 -35.35 -16.35
C ALA A 292 46.11 -34.97 -15.67
N MET A 293 46.02 -34.39 -14.46
CA MET A 293 47.20 -33.94 -13.72
C MET A 293 47.76 -34.97 -12.75
N GLY A 294 47.05 -36.06 -12.49
CA GLY A 294 47.48 -37.15 -11.63
C GLY A 294 47.42 -36.86 -10.13
N TYR A 295 46.58 -35.88 -9.72
CA TYR A 295 46.40 -35.49 -8.32
C TYR A 295 45.00 -35.82 -7.79
N SER A 296 44.90 -35.97 -6.50
CA SER A 296 43.60 -35.92 -5.81
C SER A 296 43.27 -34.47 -5.39
N LEU A 297 41.98 -34.15 -5.21
CA LEU A 297 41.56 -32.84 -4.76
C LEU A 297 42.19 -32.43 -3.42
N SER A 298 42.33 -33.40 -2.52
CA SER A 298 42.93 -33.19 -1.17
C SER A 298 44.42 -32.77 -1.21
N GLU A 299 45.14 -33.15 -2.25
CA GLU A 299 46.56 -32.78 -2.42
C GLU A 299 46.76 -31.38 -2.96
N ILE A 300 45.79 -30.86 -3.77
CA ILE A 300 45.94 -29.57 -4.44
C ILE A 300 45.11 -28.46 -3.81
N LYS A 301 44.01 -28.77 -3.13
CA LYS A 301 43.11 -27.75 -2.55
C LYS A 301 43.85 -26.89 -1.51
N GLY A 302 43.77 -25.55 -1.68
CA GLY A 302 44.43 -24.58 -0.85
C GLY A 302 45.91 -24.33 -1.22
N GLN A 303 46.52 -25.13 -2.14
CA GLN A 303 47.84 -24.87 -2.71
C GLN A 303 47.73 -23.79 -3.78
N HIS A 304 48.86 -23.10 -4.03
CA HIS A 304 48.93 -22.10 -5.10
C HIS A 304 49.09 -22.82 -6.45
N HIS A 305 48.46 -22.28 -7.51
CA HIS A 305 48.47 -22.89 -8.83
C HIS A 305 49.89 -23.05 -9.43
N SER A 306 50.87 -22.31 -8.92
CA SER A 306 52.28 -22.44 -9.32
C SER A 306 52.84 -23.86 -9.11
N MET A 307 52.19 -24.69 -8.31
CA MET A 307 52.58 -26.11 -8.16
C MET A 307 52.54 -26.90 -9.47
N PHE A 308 51.79 -26.44 -10.49
CA PHE A 308 51.67 -27.09 -11.77
C PHE A 308 52.61 -26.56 -12.84
N VAL A 309 53.46 -25.55 -12.52
CA VAL A 309 54.41 -24.96 -13.45
C VAL A 309 55.85 -25.24 -13.04
N ASP A 310 56.73 -25.22 -14.03
CA ASP A 310 58.17 -25.41 -13.77
C ASP A 310 58.72 -24.29 -12.84
N PRO A 311 59.52 -24.62 -11.82
CA PRO A 311 60.06 -23.64 -10.88
C PRO A 311 60.95 -22.54 -11.53
N SER A 312 61.36 -22.76 -12.78
CA SER A 312 62.16 -21.78 -13.53
C SER A 312 61.29 -20.75 -14.28
N TYR A 313 59.97 -20.91 -14.29
CA TYR A 313 59.02 -20.03 -14.91
C TYR A 313 58.49 -19.02 -13.91
#